data_b4c62cc0bc01186df62825c58f4abfb7
#
_entry.id   b4c62cc0bc01186df62825c58f4abfb7
#
_cell.length_a   1.000
_cell.length_b   1.000
_cell.length_c   1.000
_cell.angle_alpha   90.00
_cell.angle_beta   90.00
_cell.angle_gamma   90.00
#
_symmetry.space_group_name_H-M   'P 1'
#
loop_
_entity.id
_entity.type
_entity.pdbx_description
1 polymer ?
#
loop_
_entity_poly.entity_id
_entity_poly.type
_entity_poly.pdbx_seq_one_letter_code
_entity_poly.pdbx_strand_id
1 'polypeptide(L)'
;MRTPAQWLGAGAVVLTLLFPMPFPPTAPDAAPASLGDYILLAWNDLGMHCMNRLHANFSVLPPYNNLHAQLLRRGDAYTAPQLVTGGASVEYSIPGNTYSVGKTDFWTYAPQLFGVTLPPDVGLTGKGLSGTLDPAGTQFVAEGIPITPFTDAQPTVEAPYQQALAVARGAGGVELARSEPVLPVSVEMACVSAGCHASETEILQGHEAVSGFSPTATPVLCAGCHADPALGTAGRPDAGYFSFRMHDQHKFLDEQMGGTALCYKCHPGGTARCLRGVMATRFGMACQDCHGSMNQVAASIETGRVPWLQEPACRTCHTARFGEPIGQLFRNSSGHGGVACEGCHNSTHAEWASSQPQDNANVLALQGVAGVLRDCAVCHGVNPPAPGPHDISATDVPEREILAGAAPLVIYPNPARAECVVRFRGASPEGGNLLVYDAEGRVVRLLRPRPQGADWLAASWDARDARGTAVQPGVYFVRWQQGTARAAGKVLIVK
;
A
#
# COMPACT_ATOMS: atom_id res chain seq x y z
N MET A 1 -36.95 -66.44 9.63
CA MET A 1 -37.41 -65.95 8.31
C MET A 1 -38.12 -64.61 8.55
N ARG A 2 -37.42 -63.49 8.38
CA ARG A 2 -38.03 -62.16 8.24
C ARG A 2 -37.08 -61.33 7.37
N THR A 3 -37.55 -60.89 6.23
CA THR A 3 -36.88 -60.07 5.24
C THR A 3 -36.66 -58.62 5.72
N PRO A 4 -35.57 -57.93 5.38
CA PRO A 4 -35.42 -56.52 5.64
C PRO A 4 -36.02 -55.65 4.52
N ALA A 5 -36.77 -54.62 4.89
CA ALA A 5 -37.34 -53.62 4.02
C ALA A 5 -36.28 -52.65 3.53
N GLN A 6 -36.23 -52.40 2.23
CA GLN A 6 -35.40 -51.34 1.60
C GLN A 6 -36.07 -49.99 1.79
N TRP A 7 -35.31 -49.02 2.32
CA TRP A 7 -35.66 -47.60 2.33
C TRP A 7 -34.96 -46.92 1.14
N LEU A 8 -35.74 -46.51 0.17
CA LEU A 8 -35.32 -45.62 -0.90
C LEU A 8 -35.37 -44.18 -0.35
N GLY A 9 -34.20 -43.60 -0.07
CA GLY A 9 -34.07 -42.18 0.25
C GLY A 9 -34.04 -41.35 -1.03
N ALA A 10 -35.07 -40.53 -1.26
CA ALA A 10 -35.08 -39.53 -2.30
C ALA A 10 -34.18 -38.34 -1.87
N GLY A 11 -33.01 -38.23 -2.46
CA GLY A 11 -32.12 -37.05 -2.28
C GLY A 11 -32.69 -35.88 -3.08
N ALA A 12 -33.18 -34.85 -2.39
CA ALA A 12 -33.51 -33.58 -3.01
C ALA A 12 -32.21 -32.81 -3.29
N VAL A 13 -31.86 -32.66 -4.56
CA VAL A 13 -30.79 -31.77 -5.00
C VAL A 13 -31.32 -30.34 -4.93
N VAL A 14 -30.91 -29.59 -3.91
CA VAL A 14 -31.15 -28.13 -3.84
C VAL A 14 -30.17 -27.43 -4.76
N LEU A 15 -30.63 -27.03 -5.94
CA LEU A 15 -29.88 -26.21 -6.87
C LEU A 15 -29.92 -24.76 -6.37
N THR A 16 -28.87 -24.33 -5.65
CA THR A 16 -28.73 -22.95 -5.22
C THR A 16 -28.34 -22.08 -6.43
N LEU A 17 -29.30 -21.39 -7.01
CA LEU A 17 -29.08 -20.38 -8.02
C LEU A 17 -28.41 -19.18 -7.33
N LEU A 18 -27.09 -19.04 -7.53
CA LEU A 18 -26.35 -17.83 -7.20
C LEU A 18 -26.76 -16.73 -8.19
N PHE A 19 -27.69 -15.89 -7.80
CA PHE A 19 -27.94 -14.63 -8.49
C PHE A 19 -26.73 -13.71 -8.20
N PRO A 20 -26.13 -13.06 -9.22
CA PRO A 20 -25.15 -12.02 -8.97
C PRO A 20 -25.86 -10.87 -8.24
N MET A 21 -25.42 -10.58 -7.01
CA MET A 21 -25.87 -9.39 -6.29
C MET A 21 -25.50 -8.17 -7.13
N PRO A 22 -26.42 -7.25 -7.41
CA PRO A 22 -26.08 -5.99 -8.05
C PRO A 22 -25.12 -5.23 -7.11
N PHE A 23 -23.99 -4.74 -7.64
CA PHE A 23 -23.12 -3.82 -6.91
C PHE A 23 -23.98 -2.65 -6.43
N PRO A 24 -23.84 -2.21 -5.16
CA PRO A 24 -24.52 -1.00 -4.72
C PRO A 24 -24.11 0.16 -5.64
N PRO A 25 -25.05 1.04 -6.02
CA PRO A 25 -24.72 2.20 -6.81
C PRO A 25 -23.63 3.01 -6.07
N THR A 26 -22.58 3.36 -6.78
CA THR A 26 -21.57 4.30 -6.27
C THR A 26 -22.31 5.54 -5.79
N ALA A 27 -22.10 5.88 -4.51
CA ALA A 27 -22.67 7.11 -3.97
C ALA A 27 -22.30 8.29 -4.90
N PRO A 28 -23.21 9.24 -5.18
CA PRO A 28 -22.87 10.40 -5.96
C PRO A 28 -21.71 11.12 -5.30
N ASP A 29 -20.73 11.59 -6.10
CA ASP A 29 -19.61 12.38 -5.63
C ASP A 29 -20.14 13.49 -4.72
N ALA A 30 -19.81 13.46 -3.43
CA ALA A 30 -20.17 14.53 -2.52
C ALA A 30 -19.46 15.80 -2.99
N ALA A 31 -20.17 16.93 -3.03
CA ALA A 31 -19.52 18.20 -3.28
C ALA A 31 -18.40 18.39 -2.23
N PRO A 32 -17.19 18.80 -2.63
CA PRO A 32 -16.10 19.00 -1.68
C PRO A 32 -16.55 20.02 -0.62
N ALA A 33 -16.21 19.76 0.64
CA ALA A 33 -16.45 20.72 1.70
C ALA A 33 -15.77 22.04 1.38
N SER A 34 -16.34 23.17 1.77
CA SER A 34 -15.67 24.46 1.58
C SER A 34 -14.38 24.46 2.40
N LEU A 35 -13.24 24.50 1.71
CA LEU A 35 -11.93 24.50 2.34
C LEU A 35 -11.67 25.87 2.98
N GLY A 36 -11.18 25.88 4.23
CA GLY A 36 -10.75 27.08 4.94
C GLY A 36 -9.44 27.66 4.38
N ASP A 37 -8.81 28.56 5.16
CA ASP A 37 -7.53 29.19 4.80
C ASP A 37 -6.34 28.22 4.95
N TYR A 38 -6.55 27.09 5.59
CA TYR A 38 -5.53 26.08 5.86
C TYR A 38 -5.99 24.70 5.42
N ILE A 39 -5.03 23.85 5.07
CA ILE A 39 -5.21 22.43 4.74
C ILE A 39 -4.25 21.62 5.58
N LEU A 40 -4.73 20.53 6.13
CA LEU A 40 -3.91 19.52 6.79
C LEU A 40 -3.85 18.27 5.91
N LEU A 41 -2.68 18.03 5.30
CA LEU A 41 -2.37 16.75 4.69
C LEU A 41 -1.86 15.82 5.79
N ALA A 42 -2.41 14.61 5.89
CA ALA A 42 -1.93 13.65 6.88
C ALA A 42 -1.98 12.23 6.30
N TRP A 43 -0.98 11.41 6.63
CA TRP A 43 -0.80 10.07 6.08
C TRP A 43 -0.04 9.16 7.06
N ASN A 44 -0.11 7.86 6.81
CA ASN A 44 0.76 6.87 7.41
C ASN A 44 1.94 6.60 6.46
N ASP A 45 3.12 6.31 6.97
CA ASP A 45 4.37 6.21 6.18
C ASP A 45 4.58 4.85 5.47
N LEU A 46 3.80 3.82 5.79
CA LEU A 46 4.07 2.46 5.31
C LEU A 46 2.89 1.75 4.65
N GLY A 47 1.69 2.26 4.83
CA GLY A 47 0.48 1.65 4.27
C GLY A 47 -0.03 0.40 4.99
N MET A 48 0.79 -0.31 5.76
CA MET A 48 0.38 -1.39 6.68
C MET A 48 1.50 -1.67 7.67
N HIS A 49 1.21 -1.52 8.97
CA HIS A 49 2.07 -1.96 10.05
C HIS A 49 1.60 -3.34 10.54
N CYS A 50 2.56 -4.16 10.98
CA CYS A 50 2.28 -5.46 11.55
C CYS A 50 2.69 -5.46 13.01
N MET A 51 2.02 -6.27 13.84
CA MET A 51 2.39 -6.46 15.23
C MET A 51 2.10 -7.89 15.68
N ASN A 52 2.81 -8.38 16.67
CA ASN A 52 2.38 -9.56 17.39
C ASN A 52 1.11 -9.25 18.19
N ARG A 53 0.14 -10.17 18.19
CA ARG A 53 -0.98 -10.09 19.10
C ARG A 53 -0.57 -10.52 20.52
N LEU A 54 0.21 -11.61 20.60
CA LEU A 54 0.72 -12.18 21.84
C LEU A 54 2.26 -12.17 21.81
N HIS A 55 2.85 -11.94 22.97
CA HIS A 55 4.29 -11.79 23.16
C HIS A 55 4.88 -12.79 24.15
N ALA A 56 4.05 -13.70 24.69
CA ALA A 56 4.46 -14.63 25.74
C ALA A 56 5.56 -15.62 25.32
N ASN A 57 5.60 -16.01 24.06
CA ASN A 57 6.62 -16.94 23.54
C ASN A 57 7.74 -16.20 22.82
N PHE A 58 7.38 -15.39 21.82
CA PHE A 58 8.33 -14.54 21.11
C PHE A 58 7.67 -13.26 20.59
N SER A 59 8.50 -12.29 20.27
CA SER A 59 8.08 -11.05 19.59
C SER A 59 8.93 -10.82 18.35
N VAL A 60 8.24 -10.51 17.24
CA VAL A 60 8.83 -9.98 16.00
C VAL A 60 8.66 -8.46 16.02
N LEU A 61 7.43 -7.96 16.15
CA LEU A 61 7.09 -6.55 16.11
C LEU A 61 6.14 -6.16 17.26
N PRO A 62 6.42 -5.06 17.96
CA PRO A 62 5.54 -4.47 18.98
C PRO A 62 4.36 -3.74 18.33
N PRO A 63 3.34 -3.32 19.12
CA PRO A 63 2.37 -2.31 18.68
C PRO A 63 3.09 -1.02 18.31
N TYR A 64 2.98 -0.63 17.03
CA TYR A 64 3.70 0.51 16.49
C TYR A 64 3.03 1.02 15.22
N ASN A 65 2.85 2.32 15.12
CA ASN A 65 2.42 2.97 13.88
C ASN A 65 2.91 4.41 13.86
N ASN A 66 2.98 5.01 12.68
CA ASN A 66 3.41 6.38 12.50
C ASN A 66 2.29 7.22 11.87
N LEU A 67 2.24 8.48 12.26
CA LEU A 67 1.39 9.49 11.67
C LEU A 67 2.22 10.70 11.28
N HIS A 68 2.18 11.07 10.02
CA HIS A 68 2.81 12.25 9.46
C HIS A 68 1.75 13.26 9.05
N ALA A 69 2.08 14.54 9.15
CA ALA A 69 1.21 15.61 8.68
C ALA A 69 1.99 16.82 8.17
N GLN A 70 1.43 17.52 7.20
CA GLN A 70 1.89 18.84 6.76
C GLN A 70 0.73 19.81 6.79
N LEU A 71 0.92 20.95 7.45
CA LEU A 71 -0.04 22.05 7.45
C LEU A 71 0.35 23.06 6.39
N LEU A 72 -0.58 23.37 5.50
CA LEU A 72 -0.40 24.38 4.46
C LEU A 72 -1.37 25.54 4.71
N ARG A 73 -0.86 26.77 4.62
CA ARG A 73 -1.69 27.94 4.38
C ARG A 73 -1.97 27.99 2.88
N ARG A 74 -3.26 28.06 2.53
CA ARG A 74 -3.67 28.11 1.12
C ARG A 74 -3.17 29.39 0.46
N GLY A 75 -2.87 29.27 -0.82
CA GLY A 75 -2.63 30.41 -1.68
C GLY A 75 -3.93 30.98 -2.25
N ASP A 76 -3.77 32.00 -3.07
CA ASP A 76 -4.81 32.63 -3.85
C ASP A 76 -4.30 32.97 -5.27
N ALA A 77 -5.02 33.82 -6.01
CA ALA A 77 -4.60 34.24 -7.36
C ALA A 77 -3.25 34.97 -7.41
N TYR A 78 -2.74 35.44 -6.28
CA TYR A 78 -1.53 36.30 -6.17
C TYR A 78 -0.46 35.71 -5.26
N THR A 79 -0.80 34.77 -4.39
CA THR A 79 0.05 34.22 -3.32
C THR A 79 0.16 32.72 -3.46
N ALA A 80 1.38 32.20 -3.54
CA ALA A 80 1.61 30.75 -3.54
C ALA A 80 1.27 30.12 -2.16
N PRO A 81 0.85 28.85 -2.11
CA PRO A 81 0.68 28.12 -0.87
C PRO A 81 1.97 28.07 -0.07
N GLN A 82 1.87 28.01 1.25
CA GLN A 82 3.02 27.99 2.15
C GLN A 82 2.90 26.87 3.17
N LEU A 83 3.96 26.09 3.34
CA LEU A 83 4.10 25.16 4.44
C LEU A 83 4.25 25.91 5.77
N VAL A 84 3.44 25.53 6.76
CA VAL A 84 3.44 26.12 8.10
C VAL A 84 4.31 25.25 9.00
N THR A 85 5.50 25.75 9.35
CA THR A 85 6.50 25.04 10.17
C THR A 85 6.58 25.55 11.60
N GLY A 86 5.78 26.56 11.97
CA GLY A 86 5.76 27.16 13.30
C GLY A 86 4.48 27.93 13.58
N GLY A 87 4.24 28.24 14.84
CA GLY A 87 3.04 28.97 15.28
C GLY A 87 1.74 28.12 15.26
N ALA A 88 1.85 26.83 14.99
CA ALA A 88 0.77 25.86 15.02
C ALA A 88 1.22 24.56 15.69
N SER A 89 0.27 23.78 16.22
CA SER A 89 0.45 22.41 16.68
C SER A 89 -0.49 21.49 15.93
N VAL A 90 -0.15 20.21 15.86
CA VAL A 90 -1.06 19.18 15.32
C VAL A 90 -1.29 18.14 16.40
N GLU A 91 -2.54 17.98 16.78
CA GLU A 91 -3.01 16.98 17.73
C GLU A 91 -3.56 15.77 16.97
N TYR A 92 -3.52 14.58 17.59
CA TYR A 92 -4.15 13.39 17.06
C TYR A 92 -4.89 12.60 18.14
N SER A 93 -5.88 11.86 17.70
CA SER A 93 -6.59 10.83 18.49
C SER A 93 -7.06 9.73 17.54
N ILE A 94 -7.43 8.57 18.10
CA ILE A 94 -7.98 7.45 17.33
C ILE A 94 -9.38 7.17 17.85
N PRO A 95 -10.43 7.74 17.23
CA PRO A 95 -11.80 7.51 17.66
C PRO A 95 -12.16 6.03 17.65
N GLY A 96 -12.65 5.51 18.77
CA GLY A 96 -13.02 4.09 18.90
C GLY A 96 -11.86 3.13 19.16
N ASN A 97 -10.63 3.64 19.37
CA ASN A 97 -9.49 2.87 19.85
C ASN A 97 -8.67 3.72 20.84
N THR A 98 -9.15 3.82 22.08
CA THR A 98 -8.62 4.71 23.10
C THR A 98 -7.70 4.03 24.10
N TYR A 99 -7.61 2.69 24.05
CA TYR A 99 -6.70 1.87 24.85
C TYR A 99 -6.21 0.66 24.05
N SER A 100 -5.05 0.14 24.40
CA SER A 100 -4.43 -1.04 23.76
C SER A 100 -4.10 -2.15 24.77
N VAL A 101 -3.90 -1.80 26.04
CA VAL A 101 -3.73 -2.76 27.15
C VAL A 101 -4.96 -3.65 27.25
N GLY A 102 -4.74 -4.98 27.30
CA GLY A 102 -5.81 -5.98 27.30
C GLY A 102 -6.28 -6.42 25.91
N LYS A 103 -5.95 -5.69 24.84
CA LYS A 103 -6.11 -6.14 23.44
C LYS A 103 -4.88 -6.90 22.94
N THR A 104 -3.74 -6.68 23.59
CA THR A 104 -2.48 -7.41 23.45
C THR A 104 -1.82 -7.53 24.81
N ASP A 105 -0.94 -8.52 24.98
CA ASP A 105 -0.16 -8.72 26.22
C ASP A 105 1.22 -8.02 26.17
N PHE A 106 1.45 -7.13 25.19
CA PHE A 106 2.72 -6.43 24.97
C PHE A 106 3.28 -5.79 26.23
N TRP A 107 2.47 -5.02 27.00
CA TRP A 107 2.93 -4.32 28.21
C TRP A 107 3.36 -5.25 29.32
N THR A 108 2.81 -6.47 29.37
CA THR A 108 3.23 -7.52 30.32
C THR A 108 4.65 -7.99 30.02
N TYR A 109 5.01 -8.12 28.75
CA TYR A 109 6.28 -8.69 28.32
C TYR A 109 7.30 -7.65 27.86
N ALA A 110 6.96 -6.39 27.72
CA ALA A 110 7.88 -5.31 27.33
C ALA A 110 9.15 -5.23 28.22
N PRO A 111 9.08 -5.43 29.57
CA PRO A 111 10.29 -5.44 30.37
C PRO A 111 11.29 -6.51 30.00
N GLN A 112 10.84 -7.73 29.67
CA GLN A 112 11.73 -8.83 29.29
C GLN A 112 12.21 -8.71 27.85
N LEU A 113 11.35 -8.25 26.93
CA LEU A 113 11.66 -8.15 25.49
C LEU A 113 12.51 -6.92 25.14
N PHE A 114 12.19 -5.77 25.73
CA PHE A 114 12.77 -4.47 25.38
C PHE A 114 13.55 -3.81 26.52
N GLY A 115 13.56 -4.42 27.72
CA GLY A 115 14.25 -3.85 28.88
C GLY A 115 13.59 -2.60 29.47
N VAL A 116 12.32 -2.32 29.14
CA VAL A 116 11.60 -1.10 29.56
C VAL A 116 10.26 -1.44 30.21
N THR A 117 9.92 -0.73 31.27
CA THR A 117 8.58 -0.75 31.86
C THR A 117 7.82 0.46 31.32
N LEU A 118 6.75 0.23 30.58
CA LEU A 118 5.97 1.28 29.94
C LEU A 118 4.67 1.54 30.74
N PRO A 119 4.24 2.80 30.83
CA PRO A 119 2.89 3.09 31.29
C PRO A 119 1.83 2.41 30.40
N PRO A 120 0.62 2.12 30.91
CA PRO A 120 -0.46 1.62 30.08
C PRO A 120 -0.70 2.48 28.84
N ASP A 121 -0.90 1.85 27.68
CA ASP A 121 -1.21 2.50 26.41
C ASP A 121 -0.13 3.47 25.87
N VAL A 122 1.08 3.40 26.43
CA VAL A 122 2.25 4.15 25.93
C VAL A 122 3.18 3.19 25.20
N GLY A 123 3.58 3.56 23.98
CA GLY A 123 4.49 2.79 23.13
C GLY A 123 5.96 3.01 23.47
N LEU A 124 6.85 2.29 22.77
CA LEU A 124 8.30 2.32 23.00
C LEU A 124 8.92 3.72 22.81
N THR A 125 8.30 4.57 22.01
CA THR A 125 8.76 5.95 21.75
C THR A 125 8.17 6.98 22.71
N GLY A 126 7.31 6.55 23.64
CA GLY A 126 6.61 7.43 24.58
C GLY A 126 5.31 8.04 24.04
N LYS A 127 4.87 7.68 22.82
CA LYS A 127 3.58 8.10 22.26
C LYS A 127 2.45 7.25 22.81
N GLY A 128 1.28 7.85 23.01
CA GLY A 128 0.00 7.19 23.34
C GLY A 128 -0.89 7.06 22.11
N LEU A 129 -2.16 6.67 22.34
CA LEU A 129 -3.20 6.61 21.28
C LEU A 129 -3.82 7.98 20.98
N SER A 130 -3.45 9.00 21.72
CA SER A 130 -3.73 10.41 21.47
C SER A 130 -2.56 11.26 21.96
N GLY A 131 -2.40 12.45 21.40
CA GLY A 131 -1.33 13.36 21.78
C GLY A 131 -1.07 14.41 20.73
N THR A 132 0.15 14.94 20.73
CA THR A 132 0.62 15.95 19.78
C THR A 132 1.71 15.36 18.90
N LEU A 133 1.69 15.69 17.62
CA LEU A 133 2.77 15.39 16.68
C LEU A 133 3.94 16.33 16.95
N ASP A 134 5.16 15.80 16.91
CA ASP A 134 6.38 16.57 17.08
C ASP A 134 6.76 17.30 15.78
N PRO A 135 7.21 18.55 15.82
CA PRO A 135 7.73 19.23 14.65
C PRO A 135 8.98 18.52 14.11
N ALA A 136 9.00 18.21 12.81
CA ALA A 136 10.11 17.55 12.11
C ALA A 136 10.35 18.21 10.74
N GLY A 137 11.16 19.26 10.71
CA GLY A 137 11.43 20.03 9.50
C GLY A 137 10.17 20.70 8.94
N THR A 138 9.69 20.23 7.79
CA THR A 138 8.46 20.73 7.14
C THR A 138 7.22 19.90 7.48
N GLN A 139 7.33 18.95 8.39
CA GLN A 139 6.30 18.03 8.81
C GLN A 139 6.06 18.08 10.31
N PHE A 140 4.96 17.48 10.73
CA PHE A 140 4.66 17.09 12.10
C PHE A 140 4.56 15.56 12.12
N VAL A 141 5.17 14.89 13.12
CA VAL A 141 5.29 13.43 13.14
C VAL A 141 4.97 12.88 14.53
N ALA A 142 4.22 11.81 14.59
CA ALA A 142 4.09 10.96 15.77
C ALA A 142 4.56 9.55 15.40
N GLU A 143 5.74 9.17 15.86
CA GLU A 143 6.30 7.84 15.64
C GLU A 143 5.99 6.93 16.82
N GLY A 144 5.64 5.67 16.55
CA GLY A 144 5.46 4.65 17.57
C GLY A 144 4.16 4.75 18.35
N ILE A 145 3.09 5.20 17.73
CA ILE A 145 1.72 5.14 18.29
C ILE A 145 1.37 3.66 18.53
N PRO A 146 1.08 3.24 19.77
CA PRO A 146 0.91 1.84 20.12
C PRO A 146 -0.50 1.31 19.78
N ILE A 147 -0.97 1.58 18.56
CA ILE A 147 -2.28 1.17 18.07
C ILE A 147 -2.32 -0.34 17.83
N THR A 148 -3.45 -0.97 18.16
CA THR A 148 -3.77 -2.35 17.79
C THR A 148 -4.89 -2.38 16.76
N PRO A 149 -5.04 -3.46 15.96
CA PRO A 149 -6.15 -3.57 15.01
C PRO A 149 -7.50 -3.88 15.66
N PHE A 150 -7.63 -3.65 16.98
CA PHE A 150 -8.84 -3.94 17.74
C PHE A 150 -9.46 -2.67 18.25
N THR A 151 -10.74 -2.45 17.93
CA THR A 151 -11.48 -1.29 18.47
C THR A 151 -11.91 -1.51 19.92
N ASP A 152 -12.31 -0.45 20.59
CA ASP A 152 -12.86 -0.53 21.96
C ASP A 152 -14.16 -1.35 22.02
N ALA A 153 -14.97 -1.25 20.97
CA ALA A 153 -16.22 -1.98 20.85
C ALA A 153 -16.01 -3.47 20.46
N GLN A 154 -14.92 -3.80 19.80
CA GLN A 154 -14.61 -5.16 19.32
C GLN A 154 -13.14 -5.51 19.60
N PRO A 155 -12.76 -5.78 20.87
CA PRO A 155 -11.37 -5.95 21.27
C PRO A 155 -10.74 -7.27 20.86
N THR A 156 -11.46 -8.12 20.13
CA THR A 156 -10.99 -9.42 19.63
C THR A 156 -11.14 -9.62 18.14
N VAL A 157 -11.82 -8.70 17.45
CA VAL A 157 -12.06 -8.75 16.00
C VAL A 157 -11.22 -7.67 15.31
N GLU A 158 -10.44 -8.08 14.33
CA GLU A 158 -9.58 -7.14 13.59
C GLU A 158 -10.39 -6.12 12.78
N ALA A 159 -10.06 -4.84 13.00
CA ALA A 159 -10.45 -3.68 12.20
C ALA A 159 -9.17 -2.97 11.75
N PRO A 160 -8.51 -3.46 10.70
CA PRO A 160 -7.14 -3.06 10.37
C PRO A 160 -7.00 -1.64 9.83
N TYR A 161 -8.08 -1.01 9.35
CA TYR A 161 -8.04 0.29 8.69
C TYR A 161 -8.70 1.39 9.55
N GLN A 162 -8.22 1.54 10.77
CA GLN A 162 -8.74 2.55 11.70
C GLN A 162 -8.28 3.94 11.30
N GLN A 163 -9.18 4.91 11.41
CA GLN A 163 -8.89 6.30 11.10
C GLN A 163 -8.47 7.04 12.37
N ALA A 164 -7.39 7.80 12.28
CA ALA A 164 -7.06 8.82 13.25
C ALA A 164 -7.78 10.13 12.88
N LEU A 165 -8.03 10.95 13.87
CA LEU A 165 -8.39 12.36 13.69
C LEU A 165 -7.15 13.19 14.00
N ALA A 166 -6.61 13.87 12.99
CA ALA A 166 -5.54 14.85 13.13
C ALA A 166 -6.14 16.26 13.04
N VAL A 167 -5.78 17.15 13.99
CA VAL A 167 -6.32 18.51 14.08
C VAL A 167 -5.18 19.50 14.25
N ALA A 168 -5.02 20.41 13.30
CA ALA A 168 -4.10 21.52 13.39
C ALA A 168 -4.71 22.68 14.17
N ARG A 169 -3.97 23.21 15.14
CA ARG A 169 -4.38 24.34 15.97
C ARG A 169 -3.40 25.50 15.89
N GLY A 170 -3.94 26.69 15.76
CA GLY A 170 -3.20 27.94 15.82
C GLY A 170 -3.13 28.53 17.23
N ALA A 171 -2.72 29.80 17.30
CA ALA A 171 -2.68 30.55 18.55
C ALA A 171 -4.04 30.54 19.27
N GLY A 172 -4.01 30.39 20.59
CA GLY A 172 -5.21 30.29 21.40
C GLY A 172 -6.01 29.01 21.23
N GLY A 173 -5.47 27.97 20.57
CA GLY A 173 -6.12 26.66 20.39
C GLY A 173 -7.18 26.64 19.27
N VAL A 174 -7.26 27.68 18.46
CA VAL A 174 -8.22 27.74 17.35
C VAL A 174 -7.90 26.66 16.33
N GLU A 175 -8.90 25.89 15.93
CA GLU A 175 -8.76 24.89 14.88
C GLU A 175 -8.53 25.56 13.53
N LEU A 176 -7.45 25.19 12.84
CA LEU A 176 -7.08 25.69 11.52
C LEU A 176 -7.54 24.74 10.41
N ALA A 177 -7.32 23.44 10.60
CA ALA A 177 -7.67 22.38 9.66
C ALA A 177 -7.70 21.03 10.36
N ARG A 178 -8.37 20.04 9.75
CA ARG A 178 -8.40 18.65 10.20
C ARG A 178 -8.23 17.66 9.05
N SER A 179 -7.85 16.45 9.38
CA SER A 179 -7.66 15.33 8.44
C SER A 179 -7.95 14.00 9.14
N GLU A 180 -8.42 13.02 8.39
CA GLU A 180 -8.76 11.69 8.92
C GLU A 180 -7.95 10.58 8.23
N PRO A 181 -6.62 10.53 8.44
CA PRO A 181 -5.77 9.50 7.84
C PRO A 181 -6.05 8.13 8.45
N VAL A 182 -5.81 7.07 7.67
CA VAL A 182 -5.82 5.71 8.18
C VAL A 182 -4.48 5.42 8.86
N LEU A 183 -4.54 4.79 10.04
CA LEU A 183 -3.41 4.16 10.72
C LEU A 183 -3.55 2.64 10.60
N PRO A 184 -3.09 2.04 9.49
CA PRO A 184 -3.36 0.65 9.21
C PRO A 184 -2.44 -0.25 10.02
N VAL A 185 -3.03 -1.24 10.69
CA VAL A 185 -2.30 -2.22 11.52
C VAL A 185 -2.96 -3.58 11.45
N SER A 186 -2.16 -4.66 11.45
CA SER A 186 -2.64 -6.04 11.39
C SER A 186 -1.82 -6.93 12.33
N VAL A 187 -2.45 -7.98 12.84
CA VAL A 187 -1.78 -9.07 13.57
C VAL A 187 -1.55 -10.31 12.70
N GLU A 188 -1.71 -10.19 11.40
CA GLU A 188 -1.53 -11.30 10.43
C GLU A 188 -0.06 -11.64 10.17
N MET A 189 0.71 -11.92 11.25
CA MET A 189 1.99 -12.61 11.15
C MET A 189 1.70 -14.12 11.19
N ALA A 190 1.58 -14.71 10.03
CA ALA A 190 0.83 -15.96 9.83
C ALA A 190 1.65 -17.25 10.01
N CYS A 191 2.77 -17.22 10.75
CA CYS A 191 3.62 -18.41 10.97
C CYS A 191 2.83 -19.65 11.39
N VAL A 192 1.92 -19.50 12.35
CA VAL A 192 1.04 -20.56 12.86
C VAL A 192 -0.33 -20.53 12.19
N SER A 193 -0.94 -19.36 12.07
CA SER A 193 -2.31 -19.22 11.55
C SER A 193 -2.46 -19.60 10.07
N ALA A 194 -1.40 -19.51 9.27
CA ALA A 194 -1.38 -20.04 7.90
C ALA A 194 -1.27 -21.57 7.83
N GLY A 195 -1.11 -22.27 8.97
CA GLY A 195 -1.01 -23.71 9.04
C GLY A 195 0.36 -24.27 8.65
N CYS A 196 1.41 -23.44 8.61
CA CYS A 196 2.77 -23.86 8.25
C CYS A 196 3.53 -24.42 9.46
N HIS A 197 3.35 -23.83 10.64
CA HIS A 197 3.88 -24.32 11.92
C HIS A 197 2.73 -24.67 12.85
N ALA A 198 2.88 -25.76 13.61
CA ALA A 198 1.83 -26.22 14.52
C ALA A 198 1.67 -25.30 15.74
N SER A 199 2.76 -24.62 16.16
CA SER A 199 2.78 -23.69 17.29
C SER A 199 4.02 -22.80 17.29
N GLU A 200 3.98 -21.71 18.06
CA GLU A 200 5.15 -20.88 18.33
C GLU A 200 6.27 -21.67 19.06
N THR A 201 5.89 -22.61 19.93
CA THR A 201 6.83 -23.50 20.61
C THR A 201 7.60 -24.38 19.62
N GLU A 202 6.94 -24.91 18.58
CA GLU A 202 7.61 -25.68 17.52
C GLU A 202 8.66 -24.83 16.80
N ILE A 203 8.35 -23.56 16.50
CA ILE A 203 9.30 -22.61 15.89
C ILE A 203 10.54 -22.46 16.77
N LEU A 204 10.35 -22.26 18.09
CA LEU A 204 11.45 -22.12 19.04
C LEU A 204 12.27 -23.41 19.17
N GLN A 205 11.65 -24.59 19.16
CA GLN A 205 12.33 -25.89 19.15
C GLN A 205 13.16 -26.12 17.88
N GLY A 206 12.59 -25.77 16.72
CA GLY A 206 13.33 -25.79 15.46
C GLY A 206 14.54 -24.86 15.49
N HIS A 207 14.41 -23.71 16.14
CA HIS A 207 15.50 -22.76 16.32
C HIS A 207 16.58 -23.26 17.28
N GLU A 208 16.21 -23.97 18.37
CA GLU A 208 17.19 -24.64 19.27
C GLU A 208 18.11 -25.57 18.51
N ALA A 209 17.57 -26.36 17.60
CA ALA A 209 18.32 -27.32 16.81
C ALA A 209 19.43 -26.69 15.95
N VAL A 210 19.30 -25.42 15.56
CA VAL A 210 20.28 -24.72 14.70
C VAL A 210 21.12 -23.68 15.43
N SER A 211 20.63 -23.14 16.54
CA SER A 211 21.29 -22.03 17.26
C SER A 211 21.69 -22.36 18.68
N GLY A 212 21.19 -23.48 19.25
CA GLY A 212 21.50 -23.94 20.60
C GLY A 212 20.90 -23.09 21.73
N PHE A 213 19.96 -22.17 21.43
CA PHE A 213 19.29 -21.44 22.50
C PHE A 213 18.15 -22.28 23.11
N SER A 214 17.85 -22.05 24.38
CA SER A 214 16.77 -22.79 25.04
C SER A 214 15.39 -22.35 24.60
N PRO A 215 14.54 -23.22 24.04
CA PRO A 215 13.19 -22.88 23.62
C PRO A 215 12.24 -22.56 24.78
N THR A 216 12.68 -22.79 26.02
CA THR A 216 11.94 -22.45 27.22
C THR A 216 12.34 -21.10 27.83
N ALA A 217 13.38 -20.46 27.29
CA ALA A 217 13.81 -19.12 27.69
C ALA A 217 12.93 -18.04 27.02
N THR A 218 11.63 -18.08 27.31
CA THR A 218 10.63 -17.17 26.76
C THR A 218 10.31 -16.02 27.72
N PRO A 219 9.86 -14.85 27.20
CA PRO A 219 9.70 -14.49 25.79
C PRO A 219 11.03 -14.18 25.08
N VAL A 220 11.08 -14.42 23.77
CA VAL A 220 12.26 -14.14 22.93
C VAL A 220 11.97 -12.97 21.99
N LEU A 221 12.82 -11.95 21.97
CA LEU A 221 12.81 -10.93 20.92
C LEU A 221 13.66 -11.38 19.73
N CYS A 222 13.06 -11.61 18.56
CA CYS A 222 13.80 -12.03 17.36
C CYS A 222 14.90 -11.03 17.00
N ALA A 223 14.60 -9.74 17.09
CA ALA A 223 15.53 -8.64 16.87
C ALA A 223 16.64 -8.50 17.92
N GLY A 224 16.57 -9.24 19.03
CA GLY A 224 17.65 -9.34 20.02
C GLY A 224 18.86 -10.12 19.52
N CYS A 225 18.65 -11.04 18.55
CA CYS A 225 19.70 -11.82 17.91
C CYS A 225 19.87 -11.45 16.44
N HIS A 226 18.79 -11.26 15.70
CA HIS A 226 18.83 -10.86 14.29
C HIS A 226 18.81 -9.35 14.14
N ALA A 227 19.68 -8.81 13.29
CA ALA A 227 19.62 -7.38 12.97
C ALA A 227 18.25 -7.03 12.38
N ASP A 228 17.64 -5.98 12.92
CA ASP A 228 16.36 -5.47 12.45
C ASP A 228 16.40 -3.93 12.40
N PRO A 229 16.63 -3.36 11.21
CA PRO A 229 16.69 -1.90 11.06
C PRO A 229 15.38 -1.18 11.37
N ALA A 230 14.21 -1.84 11.25
CA ALA A 230 12.93 -1.25 11.62
C ALA A 230 12.80 -1.03 13.13
N LEU A 231 13.40 -1.93 13.93
CA LEU A 231 13.50 -1.81 15.39
C LEU A 231 14.79 -1.14 15.87
N GLY A 232 15.67 -0.76 14.93
CA GLY A 232 16.95 -0.12 15.25
C GLY A 232 17.96 -1.06 15.94
N THR A 233 17.80 -2.38 15.83
CA THR A 233 18.69 -3.35 16.49
C THR A 233 19.80 -3.82 15.56
N ALA A 234 21.02 -3.91 16.11
CA ALA A 234 22.17 -4.44 15.36
C ALA A 234 22.20 -5.97 15.30
N GLY A 235 21.46 -6.66 16.18
CA GLY A 235 21.50 -8.10 16.32
C GLY A 235 22.87 -8.62 16.72
N ARG A 236 23.10 -9.92 16.51
CA ARG A 236 24.39 -10.59 16.70
C ARG A 236 25.11 -10.69 15.36
N PRO A 237 26.43 -10.54 15.30
CA PRO A 237 27.17 -10.51 14.03
C PRO A 237 26.98 -11.75 13.15
N ASP A 238 26.75 -12.90 13.76
CA ASP A 238 26.61 -14.21 13.09
C ASP A 238 25.16 -14.54 12.70
N ALA A 239 24.18 -13.79 13.21
CA ALA A 239 22.77 -14.10 13.00
C ALA A 239 22.19 -13.49 11.70
N GLY A 240 22.76 -12.40 11.21
CA GLY A 240 22.27 -11.67 10.03
C GLY A 240 20.91 -11.00 10.24
N TYR A 241 20.39 -10.38 9.18
CA TYR A 241 19.08 -9.72 9.25
C TYR A 241 17.93 -10.71 9.43
N PHE A 242 16.97 -10.35 10.28
CA PHE A 242 15.74 -11.13 10.45
C PHE A 242 15.02 -11.36 9.13
N SER A 243 14.82 -10.30 8.35
CA SER A 243 14.21 -10.38 7.03
C SER A 243 14.94 -11.36 6.10
N PHE A 244 16.30 -11.34 6.08
CA PHE A 244 17.07 -12.31 5.30
C PHE A 244 16.74 -13.75 5.72
N ARG A 245 16.80 -14.03 7.02
CA ARG A 245 16.59 -15.40 7.53
C ARG A 245 15.19 -15.89 7.20
N MET A 246 14.17 -15.04 7.34
CA MET A 246 12.80 -15.43 7.01
C MET A 246 12.66 -15.79 5.53
N HIS A 247 13.14 -14.97 4.63
CA HIS A 247 13.01 -15.21 3.19
C HIS A 247 13.90 -16.37 2.72
N ASP A 248 15.14 -16.46 3.21
CA ASP A 248 16.08 -17.53 2.83
C ASP A 248 15.61 -18.91 3.25
N GLN A 249 15.14 -19.04 4.50
CA GLN A 249 14.67 -20.34 5.01
C GLN A 249 13.38 -20.83 4.36
N HIS A 250 12.57 -19.91 3.80
CA HIS A 250 11.28 -20.24 3.20
C HIS A 250 11.29 -20.13 1.66
N LYS A 251 12.42 -19.83 1.02
CA LYS A 251 12.51 -19.64 -0.45
C LYS A 251 12.09 -20.87 -1.27
N PHE A 252 12.15 -22.07 -0.70
CA PHE A 252 11.65 -23.28 -1.35
C PHE A 252 10.15 -23.22 -1.67
N LEU A 253 9.38 -22.36 -1.00
CA LEU A 253 7.97 -22.14 -1.27
C LEU A 253 7.71 -21.43 -2.60
N ASP A 254 8.70 -20.71 -3.18
CA ASP A 254 8.58 -20.10 -4.50
C ASP A 254 8.26 -21.15 -5.59
N GLU A 255 8.83 -22.36 -5.47
CA GLU A 255 8.60 -23.46 -6.41
C GLU A 255 7.23 -24.12 -6.20
N GLN A 256 6.69 -24.07 -4.97
CA GLN A 256 5.46 -24.76 -4.61
C GLN A 256 4.23 -23.94 -4.92
N MET A 257 4.24 -22.63 -4.70
CA MET A 257 3.05 -21.80 -4.88
C MET A 257 3.32 -20.44 -5.54
N GLY A 258 4.46 -19.81 -5.37
CA GLY A 258 4.80 -18.53 -6.01
C GLY A 258 3.76 -17.42 -5.90
N GLY A 259 4.06 -16.26 -6.46
CA GLY A 259 3.11 -15.15 -6.62
C GLY A 259 2.68 -14.46 -5.33
N THR A 260 1.77 -13.51 -5.44
CA THR A 260 1.23 -12.71 -4.32
C THR A 260 0.59 -13.58 -3.23
N ALA A 261 0.00 -14.72 -3.59
CA ALA A 261 -0.61 -15.66 -2.64
C ALA A 261 0.43 -16.24 -1.66
N LEU A 262 1.67 -16.45 -2.10
CA LEU A 262 2.75 -16.86 -1.23
C LEU A 262 3.12 -15.75 -0.23
N CYS A 263 3.29 -14.53 -0.71
CA CYS A 263 3.62 -13.38 0.16
C CYS A 263 2.60 -13.22 1.28
N TYR A 264 1.31 -13.39 0.97
CA TYR A 264 0.22 -13.31 1.94
C TYR A 264 0.13 -14.50 2.91
N LYS A 265 1.02 -15.48 2.82
CA LYS A 265 1.16 -16.51 3.89
C LYS A 265 1.92 -15.99 5.11
N CYS A 266 2.69 -14.92 4.96
CA CYS A 266 3.49 -14.30 6.03
C CYS A 266 3.14 -12.82 6.23
N HIS A 267 2.82 -12.11 5.15
CA HIS A 267 2.41 -10.71 5.17
C HIS A 267 0.88 -10.57 5.17
N PRO A 268 0.32 -9.47 5.69
CA PRO A 268 -1.12 -9.27 5.79
C PRO A 268 -1.84 -9.41 4.45
N GLY A 269 -2.80 -10.32 4.37
CA GLY A 269 -3.51 -10.64 3.13
C GLY A 269 -4.83 -11.38 3.31
N GLY A 270 -5.15 -11.85 4.50
CA GLY A 270 -6.38 -12.53 4.86
C GLY A 270 -7.49 -11.56 5.23
N THR A 271 -7.41 -10.97 6.42
CA THR A 271 -8.33 -9.95 6.91
C THR A 271 -7.95 -8.57 6.39
N ALA A 272 -6.63 -8.27 6.40
CA ALA A 272 -6.08 -7.06 5.83
C ALA A 272 -5.42 -7.35 4.48
N ARG A 273 -5.26 -6.31 3.67
CA ARG A 273 -4.44 -6.36 2.45
C ARG A 273 -3.36 -5.30 2.52
N CYS A 274 -2.12 -5.77 2.56
CA CYS A 274 -0.97 -4.87 2.49
C CYS A 274 -1.01 -4.09 1.17
N LEU A 275 -0.98 -4.78 0.03
CA LEU A 275 -1.04 -4.17 -1.29
C LEU A 275 -2.49 -3.95 -1.74
N ARG A 276 -2.99 -2.70 -1.68
CA ARG A 276 -4.38 -2.33 -1.96
C ARG A 276 -4.54 -0.99 -2.71
N GLY A 277 -3.42 -0.32 -3.00
CA GLY A 277 -3.38 0.94 -3.72
C GLY A 277 -3.69 0.79 -5.21
N VAL A 278 -3.69 1.91 -5.91
CA VAL A 278 -3.97 2.02 -7.35
C VAL A 278 -3.04 1.14 -8.20
N MET A 279 -1.82 0.91 -7.75
CA MET A 279 -0.85 0.06 -8.45
C MET A 279 -1.35 -1.38 -8.59
N ALA A 280 -1.94 -1.93 -7.52
CA ALA A 280 -2.54 -3.26 -7.57
C ALA A 280 -3.92 -3.26 -8.23
N THR A 281 -4.80 -2.35 -7.81
CA THR A 281 -6.22 -2.42 -8.14
C THR A 281 -6.52 -2.05 -9.59
N ARG A 282 -5.76 -1.11 -10.14
CA ARG A 282 -5.96 -0.61 -11.50
C ARG A 282 -4.93 -1.14 -12.47
N PHE A 283 -3.68 -1.26 -12.04
CA PHE A 283 -2.58 -1.66 -12.91
C PHE A 283 -2.19 -3.12 -12.74
N GLY A 284 -2.85 -3.87 -11.83
CA GLY A 284 -2.67 -5.30 -11.63
C GLY A 284 -1.28 -5.68 -11.14
N MET A 285 -0.56 -4.75 -10.52
CA MET A 285 0.76 -5.05 -9.95
C MET A 285 0.64 -5.96 -8.74
N ALA A 286 1.59 -6.87 -8.64
CA ALA A 286 1.74 -7.81 -7.56
C ALA A 286 2.98 -7.44 -6.71
N CYS A 287 3.12 -8.06 -5.54
CA CYS A 287 4.26 -7.84 -4.64
C CYS A 287 5.60 -8.05 -5.38
N GLN A 288 5.68 -9.08 -6.22
CA GLN A 288 6.88 -9.47 -6.93
C GLN A 288 7.31 -8.49 -8.03
N ASP A 289 6.40 -7.66 -8.54
CA ASP A 289 6.73 -6.68 -9.58
C ASP A 289 7.67 -5.58 -9.07
N CYS A 290 7.65 -5.35 -7.74
CA CYS A 290 8.54 -4.41 -7.07
C CYS A 290 9.63 -5.12 -6.26
N HIS A 291 9.27 -6.15 -5.48
CA HIS A 291 10.18 -6.80 -4.53
C HIS A 291 10.91 -8.02 -5.09
N GLY A 292 10.44 -8.58 -6.21
CA GLY A 292 10.90 -9.87 -6.70
C GLY A 292 10.27 -11.06 -5.98
N SER A 293 10.69 -12.28 -6.32
CA SER A 293 10.31 -13.50 -5.61
C SER A 293 10.94 -13.56 -4.22
N MET A 294 10.50 -14.47 -3.37
CA MET A 294 11.09 -14.69 -2.04
C MET A 294 12.59 -14.97 -2.13
N ASN A 295 13.01 -15.78 -3.10
CA ASN A 295 14.42 -16.04 -3.36
C ASN A 295 15.19 -14.78 -3.76
N GLN A 296 14.60 -13.91 -4.60
CA GLN A 296 15.23 -12.65 -5.02
C GLN A 296 15.32 -11.65 -3.86
N VAL A 297 14.32 -11.61 -2.97
CA VAL A 297 14.39 -10.81 -1.74
C VAL A 297 15.55 -11.26 -0.87
N ALA A 298 15.70 -12.56 -0.60
CA ALA A 298 16.81 -13.11 0.18
C ALA A 298 18.15 -12.76 -0.47
N ALA A 299 18.32 -13.07 -1.76
CA ALA A 299 19.56 -12.83 -2.50
C ALA A 299 19.96 -11.34 -2.53
N SER A 300 19.00 -10.43 -2.63
CA SER A 300 19.28 -8.99 -2.59
C SER A 300 19.85 -8.53 -1.25
N ILE A 301 19.36 -9.08 -0.14
CA ILE A 301 19.87 -8.77 1.19
C ILE A 301 21.27 -9.39 1.38
N GLU A 302 21.47 -10.62 0.94
CA GLU A 302 22.76 -11.30 0.97
C GLU A 302 23.84 -10.52 0.18
N THR A 303 23.46 -9.89 -0.93
CA THR A 303 24.34 -9.05 -1.76
C THR A 303 24.46 -7.60 -1.29
N GLY A 304 23.91 -7.28 -0.13
CA GLY A 304 24.18 -6.00 0.56
C GLY A 304 23.00 -5.03 0.68
N ARG A 305 21.79 -5.37 0.20
CA ARG A 305 20.61 -4.56 0.48
C ARG A 305 20.27 -4.58 1.97
N VAL A 306 20.08 -3.41 2.56
CA VAL A 306 19.66 -3.27 3.95
C VAL A 306 18.13 -3.21 4.01
N PRO A 307 17.46 -4.21 4.61
CA PRO A 307 16.01 -4.20 4.75
C PRO A 307 15.53 -2.93 5.45
N TRP A 308 14.31 -2.46 5.13
CA TRP A 308 13.73 -1.24 5.70
C TRP A 308 14.37 0.07 5.27
N LEU A 309 15.70 0.13 5.15
CA LEU A 309 16.43 1.33 4.75
C LEU A 309 16.61 1.44 3.23
N GLN A 310 16.44 0.34 2.51
CA GLN A 310 16.58 0.27 1.05
C GLN A 310 15.40 -0.53 0.48
N GLU A 311 14.36 0.20 0.13
CA GLU A 311 13.13 -0.33 -0.46
C GLU A 311 13.18 -0.25 -1.99
N PRO A 312 12.30 -0.97 -2.71
CA PRO A 312 12.15 -0.80 -4.14
C PRO A 312 11.83 0.65 -4.50
N ALA A 313 12.55 1.17 -5.49
CA ALA A 313 12.41 2.56 -5.89
C ALA A 313 11.32 2.74 -6.94
N CYS A 314 10.36 3.64 -6.71
CA CYS A 314 9.30 4.00 -7.66
C CYS A 314 9.89 4.49 -8.98
N ARG A 315 11.00 5.23 -8.91
CA ARG A 315 11.72 5.74 -10.08
C ARG A 315 12.26 4.66 -11.03
N THR A 316 12.37 3.42 -10.58
CA THR A 316 12.77 2.30 -11.44
C THR A 316 11.81 2.11 -12.62
N CYS A 317 10.52 2.39 -12.40
CA CYS A 317 9.47 2.36 -13.40
C CYS A 317 8.98 3.75 -13.80
N HIS A 318 8.95 4.72 -12.88
CA HIS A 318 8.35 6.03 -13.07
C HIS A 318 9.32 7.11 -13.56
N THR A 319 10.58 6.79 -13.82
CA THR A 319 11.64 7.72 -14.21
C THR A 319 11.98 8.79 -13.15
N ALA A 320 13.04 9.56 -13.40
CA ALA A 320 13.46 10.64 -12.49
C ALA A 320 12.45 11.80 -12.38
N ARG A 321 11.54 11.92 -13.35
CA ARG A 321 10.54 12.99 -13.37
C ARG A 321 9.40 12.72 -12.39
N PHE A 322 9.01 11.45 -12.23
CA PHE A 322 7.83 11.05 -11.46
C PHE A 322 8.17 10.26 -10.19
N GLY A 323 9.35 9.68 -10.10
CA GLY A 323 9.82 8.93 -8.95
C GLY A 323 10.67 9.79 -8.00
N GLU A 324 10.92 9.25 -6.84
CA GLU A 324 11.73 9.87 -5.78
C GLU A 324 13.19 10.11 -6.22
N PRO A 325 13.93 11.02 -5.57
CA PRO A 325 15.35 11.23 -5.81
C PRO A 325 16.19 9.97 -5.55
N ILE A 326 17.34 9.84 -6.21
CA ILE A 326 18.25 8.70 -6.00
C ILE A 326 18.69 8.63 -4.54
N GLY A 327 18.60 7.43 -3.96
CA GLY A 327 19.04 7.16 -2.60
C GLY A 327 18.08 7.65 -1.50
N GLN A 328 16.89 8.14 -1.88
CA GLN A 328 15.81 8.45 -0.95
C GLN A 328 14.68 7.42 -1.08
N LEU A 329 13.99 7.16 0.01
CA LEU A 329 12.76 6.39 0.00
C LEU A 329 11.59 7.30 -0.40
N PHE A 330 10.57 6.74 -1.05
CA PHE A 330 9.35 7.46 -1.39
C PHE A 330 8.73 8.14 -0.16
N ARG A 331 8.63 7.41 0.97
CA ARG A 331 8.11 7.94 2.24
C ARG A 331 8.91 9.11 2.85
N ASN A 332 10.16 9.28 2.43
CA ASN A 332 11.05 10.36 2.90
C ASN A 332 11.24 11.46 1.85
N SER A 333 10.53 11.37 0.73
CA SER A 333 10.70 12.27 -0.40
C SER A 333 9.62 13.34 -0.43
N SER A 334 9.99 14.49 -0.96
CA SER A 334 9.08 15.60 -1.20
C SER A 334 9.23 16.09 -2.64
N GLY A 335 8.16 16.68 -3.15
CA GLY A 335 8.10 17.20 -4.51
C GLY A 335 7.74 18.68 -4.53
N HIS A 336 6.70 19.01 -5.26
CA HIS A 336 6.21 20.35 -5.52
C HIS A 336 5.99 21.17 -4.24
N GLY A 337 6.69 22.30 -4.12
CA GLY A 337 6.56 23.19 -2.96
C GLY A 337 7.01 22.61 -1.62
N GLY A 338 7.75 21.50 -1.64
CA GLY A 338 8.18 20.80 -0.41
C GLY A 338 7.11 19.90 0.21
N VAL A 339 5.99 19.66 -0.50
CA VAL A 339 4.96 18.71 -0.07
C VAL A 339 5.52 17.29 -0.21
N ALA A 340 5.33 16.47 0.83
CA ALA A 340 5.72 15.07 0.80
C ALA A 340 5.02 14.32 -0.32
N CYS A 341 5.70 13.36 -0.96
CA CYS A 341 5.10 12.55 -2.01
C CYS A 341 3.83 11.86 -1.51
N GLU A 342 3.87 11.30 -0.29
CA GLU A 342 2.71 10.66 0.34
C GLU A 342 1.57 11.63 0.64
N GLY A 343 1.84 12.91 0.86
CA GLY A 343 0.80 13.94 1.04
C GLY A 343 -0.11 14.11 -0.17
N CYS A 344 0.39 13.81 -1.39
CA CYS A 344 -0.39 13.85 -2.63
C CYS A 344 -0.81 12.47 -3.14
N HIS A 345 -0.06 11.41 -2.81
CA HIS A 345 -0.26 10.06 -3.33
C HIS A 345 -0.81 9.06 -2.31
N ASN A 346 -0.75 9.37 -1.01
CA ASN A 346 -0.90 8.46 0.12
C ASN A 346 0.31 7.49 0.27
N SER A 347 0.25 6.66 1.30
CA SER A 347 1.30 5.70 1.67
C SER A 347 1.57 4.68 0.57
N THR A 348 2.79 4.20 0.50
CA THR A 348 3.15 3.01 -0.29
C THR A 348 2.19 1.86 0.01
N HIS A 349 1.80 1.09 -1.00
CA HIS A 349 0.80 0.01 -1.00
C HIS A 349 -0.66 0.45 -0.86
N ALA A 350 -0.92 1.69 -0.47
CA ALA A 350 -2.25 2.28 -0.31
C ALA A 350 -2.43 3.56 -1.14
N GLU A 351 -1.63 3.74 -2.19
CA GLU A 351 -1.69 4.90 -3.07
C GLU A 351 -3.10 5.11 -3.61
N TRP A 352 -3.54 6.36 -3.62
CA TRP A 352 -4.88 6.70 -4.09
C TRP A 352 -5.07 6.45 -5.59
N ALA A 353 -6.23 5.91 -6.06
CA ALA A 353 -7.32 5.43 -5.21
C ALA A 353 -7.03 4.03 -4.68
N SER A 354 -7.16 3.85 -3.38
CA SER A 354 -7.09 2.53 -2.76
C SER A 354 -8.43 1.77 -2.87
N SER A 355 -8.38 0.45 -2.84
CA SER A 355 -9.58 -0.39 -2.75
C SER A 355 -10.27 -0.33 -1.39
N GLN A 356 -9.59 0.23 -0.37
CA GLN A 356 -10.16 0.46 0.95
C GLN A 356 -10.75 1.88 1.02
N PRO A 357 -12.06 2.02 1.25
CA PRO A 357 -12.71 3.32 1.30
C PRO A 357 -12.10 4.29 2.32
N GLN A 358 -11.66 3.77 3.46
CA GLN A 358 -11.05 4.56 4.53
C GLN A 358 -9.76 5.26 4.09
N ASP A 359 -8.93 4.59 3.27
CA ASP A 359 -7.71 5.21 2.73
C ASP A 359 -8.02 6.44 1.86
N ASN A 360 -9.19 6.48 1.23
CA ASN A 360 -9.58 7.55 0.33
C ASN A 360 -10.27 8.73 1.05
N ALA A 361 -10.58 8.62 2.35
CA ALA A 361 -11.36 9.62 3.07
C ALA A 361 -10.77 11.03 2.99
N ASN A 362 -9.45 11.14 3.22
CA ASN A 362 -8.75 12.43 3.16
C ASN A 362 -8.84 13.10 1.79
N VAL A 363 -8.53 12.38 0.73
CA VAL A 363 -8.52 12.96 -0.61
C VAL A 363 -9.92 13.26 -1.11
N LEU A 364 -10.91 12.47 -0.70
CA LEU A 364 -12.33 12.76 -0.97
C LEU A 364 -12.78 14.06 -0.27
N ALA A 365 -12.36 14.28 0.99
CA ALA A 365 -12.65 15.51 1.71
C ALA A 365 -12.01 16.74 1.06
N LEU A 366 -10.83 16.61 0.46
CA LEU A 366 -10.08 17.70 -0.15
C LEU A 366 -10.56 18.05 -1.56
N GLN A 367 -10.75 17.05 -2.43
CA GLN A 367 -11.04 17.30 -3.86
C GLN A 367 -12.33 16.65 -4.38
N GLY A 368 -13.09 15.94 -3.52
CA GLY A 368 -14.38 15.33 -3.87
C GLY A 368 -14.28 14.05 -4.70
N VAL A 369 -13.09 13.62 -5.11
CA VAL A 369 -12.87 12.42 -5.92
C VAL A 369 -11.70 11.61 -5.36
N ALA A 370 -11.79 10.28 -5.40
CA ALA A 370 -10.67 9.40 -5.04
C ALA A 370 -9.63 9.40 -6.17
N GLY A 371 -8.37 9.40 -5.77
CA GLY A 371 -7.21 9.42 -6.68
C GLY A 371 -6.12 10.33 -6.14
N VAL A 372 -4.99 10.39 -6.82
CA VAL A 372 -3.90 11.32 -6.46
C VAL A 372 -4.46 12.74 -6.30
N LEU A 373 -3.96 13.49 -5.31
CA LEU A 373 -4.38 14.89 -5.10
C LEU A 373 -3.89 15.74 -6.28
N ARG A 374 -4.79 16.09 -7.18
CA ARG A 374 -4.51 16.73 -8.47
C ARG A 374 -5.27 18.03 -8.70
N ASP A 375 -6.25 18.32 -7.86
CA ASP A 375 -6.97 19.60 -7.92
C ASP A 375 -6.08 20.68 -7.32
N CYS A 376 -5.42 21.45 -8.19
CA CYS A 376 -4.51 22.52 -7.79
C CYS A 376 -5.21 23.57 -6.90
N ALA A 377 -6.52 23.79 -7.09
CA ALA A 377 -7.28 24.76 -6.30
C ALA A 377 -7.38 24.37 -4.82
N VAL A 378 -7.16 23.11 -4.46
CA VAL A 378 -7.11 22.66 -3.06
C VAL A 378 -6.05 23.44 -2.31
N CYS A 379 -4.84 23.54 -2.82
CA CYS A 379 -3.73 24.27 -2.18
C CYS A 379 -3.66 25.74 -2.66
N HIS A 380 -3.86 25.99 -3.94
CA HIS A 380 -3.67 27.34 -4.52
C HIS A 380 -4.92 28.23 -4.45
N GLY A 381 -6.07 27.70 -4.02
CA GLY A 381 -7.33 28.46 -4.03
C GLY A 381 -7.91 28.70 -5.43
N VAL A 382 -7.06 28.68 -6.44
CA VAL A 382 -7.37 28.78 -7.88
C VAL A 382 -6.45 27.83 -8.66
N ASN A 383 -6.81 27.50 -9.88
CA ASN A 383 -5.93 26.74 -10.76
C ASN A 383 -4.83 27.66 -11.33
N PRO A 384 -3.55 27.45 -10.99
CA PRO A 384 -2.47 28.29 -11.49
C PRO A 384 -2.24 28.06 -13.00
N PRO A 385 -1.76 29.08 -13.73
CA PRO A 385 -1.50 28.95 -15.17
C PRO A 385 -0.21 28.17 -15.48
N ALA A 386 0.68 27.99 -14.52
CA ALA A 386 1.94 27.29 -14.68
C ALA A 386 1.77 25.78 -14.47
N PRO A 387 2.64 24.94 -15.06
CA PRO A 387 2.67 23.52 -14.75
C PRO A 387 2.89 23.28 -13.27
N GLY A 388 2.16 22.29 -12.72
CA GLY A 388 2.24 21.86 -11.34
C GLY A 388 3.26 20.73 -11.11
N PRO A 389 3.00 19.84 -10.15
CA PRO A 389 3.82 18.66 -9.90
C PRO A 389 4.04 17.85 -11.18
N HIS A 390 5.26 17.38 -11.39
CA HIS A 390 5.64 16.57 -12.56
C HIS A 390 5.42 17.27 -13.90
N ASP A 391 5.41 18.63 -13.94
CA ASP A 391 5.11 19.46 -15.10
C ASP A 391 3.71 19.19 -15.70
N ILE A 392 2.75 18.77 -14.89
CA ILE A 392 1.36 18.56 -15.28
C ILE A 392 0.61 19.89 -15.16
N SER A 393 -0.06 20.31 -16.22
CA SER A 393 -0.92 21.51 -16.19
C SER A 393 -2.30 21.20 -15.64
N ALA A 394 -2.94 22.18 -14.97
CA ALA A 394 -4.32 22.05 -14.52
C ALA A 394 -5.32 21.82 -15.68
N THR A 395 -4.89 22.13 -16.91
CA THR A 395 -5.66 21.92 -18.15
C THR A 395 -5.37 20.57 -18.81
N ASP A 396 -4.39 19.81 -18.31
CA ASP A 396 -4.14 18.47 -18.81
C ASP A 396 -5.37 17.60 -18.52
N VAL A 397 -5.80 16.88 -19.54
CA VAL A 397 -7.07 16.13 -19.54
C VAL A 397 -7.23 15.31 -18.26
N PRO A 398 -8.33 15.47 -17.52
CA PRO A 398 -8.55 14.70 -16.30
C PRO A 398 -8.50 13.20 -16.60
N GLU A 399 -7.77 12.48 -15.80
CA GLU A 399 -7.69 11.01 -15.82
C GLU A 399 -9.08 10.33 -15.81
N ARG A 400 -10.10 11.07 -15.36
CA ARG A 400 -11.50 10.67 -15.35
C ARG A 400 -12.07 10.39 -16.77
N GLU A 401 -11.61 11.08 -17.82
CA GLU A 401 -12.08 10.84 -19.19
C GLU A 401 -11.42 9.62 -19.85
N ILE A 402 -10.21 9.28 -19.44
CA ILE A 402 -9.48 8.16 -20.05
C ILE A 402 -10.04 6.81 -19.60
N LEU A 403 -10.72 6.75 -18.45
CA LEU A 403 -11.04 5.50 -17.76
C LEU A 403 -12.50 5.28 -17.39
N ALA A 404 -13.33 6.30 -17.42
CA ALA A 404 -14.77 6.11 -17.30
C ALA A 404 -15.27 5.38 -18.57
N GLY A 405 -15.51 4.08 -18.46
CA GLY A 405 -16.04 3.24 -19.53
C GLY A 405 -15.00 2.53 -20.40
N ALA A 406 -13.70 2.58 -20.09
CA ALA A 406 -12.71 1.79 -20.81
C ALA A 406 -12.72 0.33 -20.33
N ALA A 407 -12.95 -0.63 -21.22
CA ALA A 407 -12.74 -2.03 -20.92
C ALA A 407 -11.23 -2.30 -20.68
N PRO A 408 -10.87 -3.18 -19.72
CA PRO A 408 -9.47 -3.48 -19.48
C PRO A 408 -8.85 -4.17 -20.70
N LEU A 409 -7.58 -3.79 -21.03
CA LEU A 409 -6.72 -4.56 -21.92
C LEU A 409 -6.01 -5.64 -21.12
N VAL A 410 -6.02 -6.86 -21.64
CA VAL A 410 -5.18 -7.95 -21.13
C VAL A 410 -3.88 -7.95 -21.93
N ILE A 411 -2.74 -7.80 -21.26
CA ILE A 411 -1.42 -7.78 -21.90
C ILE A 411 -0.56 -8.87 -21.27
N TYR A 412 -0.03 -9.79 -22.11
CA TYR A 412 0.79 -10.89 -21.62
C TYR A 412 1.88 -11.28 -22.64
N PRO A 413 3.08 -11.71 -22.17
CA PRO A 413 3.53 -11.58 -20.80
C PRO A 413 3.63 -10.12 -20.37
N ASN A 414 3.44 -9.85 -19.10
CA ASN A 414 3.67 -8.55 -18.49
C ASN A 414 4.19 -8.78 -17.05
N PRO A 415 5.46 -8.50 -16.78
CA PRO A 415 6.49 -7.85 -17.64
C PRO A 415 6.85 -8.63 -18.90
N ALA A 416 7.22 -7.88 -19.95
CA ALA A 416 7.66 -8.43 -21.23
C ALA A 416 9.15 -8.11 -21.49
N ARG A 417 9.90 -9.07 -22.08
CA ARG A 417 11.30 -8.86 -22.44
C ARG A 417 11.50 -8.41 -23.88
N ALA A 418 10.72 -8.95 -24.80
CA ALA A 418 10.87 -8.69 -26.23
C ALA A 418 9.53 -8.54 -26.96
N GLU A 419 8.50 -9.23 -26.52
CA GLU A 419 7.19 -9.23 -27.17
C GLU A 419 6.08 -9.42 -26.15
N CYS A 420 4.94 -8.78 -26.37
CA CYS A 420 3.71 -9.03 -25.63
C CYS A 420 2.50 -9.04 -26.58
N VAL A 421 1.45 -9.72 -26.17
CA VAL A 421 0.15 -9.73 -26.84
C VAL A 421 -0.82 -8.85 -26.07
N VAL A 422 -1.41 -7.90 -26.76
CA VAL A 422 -2.47 -7.02 -26.25
C VAL A 422 -3.81 -7.59 -26.70
N ARG A 423 -4.67 -7.94 -25.77
CA ARG A 423 -5.99 -8.53 -26.01
C ARG A 423 -7.09 -7.74 -25.35
N PHE A 424 -8.19 -7.47 -26.03
CA PHE A 424 -9.31 -6.68 -25.51
C PHE A 424 -10.63 -7.02 -26.22
N ARG A 425 -11.74 -6.65 -25.60
CA ARG A 425 -13.06 -6.79 -26.23
C ARG A 425 -13.30 -5.66 -27.21
N GLY A 426 -13.77 -5.99 -28.42
CA GLY A 426 -14.10 -5.02 -29.46
C GLY A 426 -14.86 -5.68 -30.60
N ALA A 427 -15.81 -4.94 -31.18
CA ALA A 427 -16.70 -5.46 -32.22
C ALA A 427 -16.03 -5.60 -33.61
N SER A 428 -15.03 -4.75 -33.92
CA SER A 428 -14.34 -4.75 -35.20
C SER A 428 -12.93 -4.16 -35.06
N PRO A 429 -11.92 -4.66 -35.81
CA PRO A 429 -10.61 -4.02 -35.90
C PRO A 429 -10.61 -2.77 -36.78
N GLU A 430 -11.64 -2.57 -37.60
CA GLU A 430 -11.72 -1.46 -38.57
C GLU A 430 -12.14 -0.17 -37.87
N GLY A 431 -11.46 0.94 -38.18
CA GLY A 431 -11.77 2.28 -37.66
C GLY A 431 -11.30 2.55 -36.22
N GLY A 432 -10.62 1.61 -35.56
CA GLY A 432 -10.02 1.82 -34.24
C GLY A 432 -8.50 1.95 -34.28
N ASN A 433 -7.94 2.78 -33.39
CA ASN A 433 -6.49 2.93 -33.22
C ASN A 433 -6.05 2.27 -31.92
N LEU A 434 -5.11 1.31 -32.01
CA LEU A 434 -4.42 0.73 -30.86
C LEU A 434 -3.02 1.34 -30.78
N LEU A 435 -2.84 2.27 -29.86
CA LEU A 435 -1.62 3.05 -29.74
C LEU A 435 -0.87 2.67 -28.47
N VAL A 436 0.46 2.59 -28.61
CA VAL A 436 1.40 2.44 -27.49
C VAL A 436 2.03 3.80 -27.23
N TYR A 437 2.05 4.19 -25.95
CA TYR A 437 2.63 5.44 -25.47
C TYR A 437 3.76 5.13 -24.48
N ASP A 438 4.77 5.97 -24.43
CA ASP A 438 5.75 5.99 -23.35
C ASP A 438 5.20 6.68 -22.08
N ALA A 439 6.02 6.74 -21.04
CA ALA A 439 5.65 7.37 -19.76
C ALA A 439 5.41 8.90 -19.89
N GLU A 440 5.95 9.54 -20.92
CA GLU A 440 5.75 10.94 -21.25
C GLU A 440 4.51 11.20 -22.13
N GLY A 441 3.76 10.15 -22.47
CA GLY A 441 2.56 10.25 -23.29
C GLY A 441 2.83 10.38 -24.79
N ARG A 442 4.07 10.20 -25.25
CA ARG A 442 4.40 10.22 -26.69
C ARG A 442 4.02 8.89 -27.33
N VAL A 443 3.47 8.96 -28.55
CA VAL A 443 3.13 7.76 -29.32
C VAL A 443 4.42 7.06 -29.74
N VAL A 444 4.60 5.82 -29.29
CA VAL A 444 5.72 4.95 -29.60
C VAL A 444 5.42 4.07 -30.81
N ARG A 445 4.21 3.49 -30.85
CA ARG A 445 3.81 2.54 -31.87
C ARG A 445 2.32 2.58 -32.14
N LEU A 446 1.90 2.42 -33.40
CA LEU A 446 0.54 2.06 -33.78
C LEU A 446 0.50 0.56 -34.05
N LEU A 447 -0.34 -0.14 -33.33
CA LEU A 447 -0.57 -1.57 -33.53
C LEU A 447 -1.84 -1.81 -34.36
N ARG A 448 -1.88 -2.93 -35.08
CA ARG A 448 -3.01 -3.35 -35.91
C ARG A 448 -3.65 -4.58 -35.28
N PRO A 449 -4.77 -4.43 -34.52
CA PRO A 449 -5.45 -5.56 -33.95
C PRO A 449 -6.11 -6.42 -35.02
N ARG A 450 -6.21 -7.72 -34.72
CA ARG A 450 -6.91 -8.71 -35.56
C ARG A 450 -7.99 -9.41 -34.72
N PRO A 451 -9.08 -9.86 -35.34
CA PRO A 451 -10.09 -10.67 -34.63
C PRO A 451 -9.48 -11.93 -34.04
N GLN A 452 -9.88 -12.25 -32.80
CA GLN A 452 -9.52 -13.48 -32.09
C GLN A 452 -10.76 -14.09 -31.43
N GLY A 453 -11.68 -14.60 -32.25
CA GLY A 453 -13.03 -15.06 -31.84
C GLY A 453 -14.09 -13.97 -31.99
N ALA A 454 -15.31 -14.23 -31.51
CA ALA A 454 -16.49 -13.40 -31.82
C ALA A 454 -16.39 -11.96 -31.28
N ASP A 455 -15.83 -11.77 -30.07
CA ASP A 455 -15.85 -10.47 -29.38
C ASP A 455 -14.46 -9.99 -28.94
N TRP A 456 -13.39 -10.64 -29.41
CA TRP A 456 -12.04 -10.33 -29.00
C TRP A 456 -11.17 -9.87 -30.16
N LEU A 457 -10.39 -8.85 -29.88
CA LEU A 457 -9.31 -8.35 -30.76
C LEU A 457 -7.97 -8.57 -30.06
N ALA A 458 -6.93 -8.86 -30.85
CA ALA A 458 -5.57 -8.99 -30.35
C ALA A 458 -4.54 -8.36 -31.30
N ALA A 459 -3.45 -7.84 -30.75
CA ALA A 459 -2.28 -7.39 -31.48
C ALA A 459 -1.02 -7.76 -30.72
N SER A 460 0.05 -8.12 -31.43
CA SER A 460 1.39 -8.29 -30.86
C SER A 460 2.16 -6.97 -30.92
N TRP A 461 2.93 -6.70 -29.88
CA TRP A 461 3.93 -5.64 -29.85
C TRP A 461 5.31 -6.22 -29.55
N ASP A 462 6.23 -5.98 -30.44
CA ASP A 462 7.61 -6.46 -30.45
C ASP A 462 8.57 -5.59 -29.60
N ALA A 463 8.04 -4.78 -28.71
CA ALA A 463 8.79 -3.81 -27.90
C ALA A 463 9.69 -2.89 -28.76
N ARG A 464 9.22 -2.52 -29.96
CA ARG A 464 9.92 -1.57 -30.86
C ARG A 464 9.04 -0.37 -31.15
N ASP A 465 9.71 0.77 -31.39
CA ASP A 465 9.07 2.00 -31.83
C ASP A 465 8.61 1.94 -33.31
N ALA A 466 8.04 3.03 -33.82
CA ALA A 466 7.59 3.13 -35.19
C ALA A 466 8.74 3.03 -36.24
N ARG A 467 9.98 3.24 -35.81
CA ARG A 467 11.19 3.14 -36.64
C ARG A 467 11.83 1.75 -36.56
N GLY A 468 11.27 0.83 -35.76
CA GLY A 468 11.81 -0.51 -35.55
C GLY A 468 12.95 -0.58 -34.53
N THR A 469 13.25 0.51 -33.83
CA THR A 469 14.25 0.54 -32.79
C THR A 469 13.66 -0.05 -31.50
N ALA A 470 14.41 -0.92 -30.80
CA ALA A 470 14.00 -1.46 -29.52
C ALA A 470 13.79 -0.32 -28.49
N VAL A 471 12.66 -0.35 -27.79
CA VAL A 471 12.35 0.66 -26.79
C VAL A 471 13.18 0.42 -25.52
N GLN A 472 13.38 1.46 -24.73
CA GLN A 472 14.07 1.33 -23.45
C GLN A 472 13.21 0.54 -22.45
N PRO A 473 13.82 -0.20 -21.51
CA PRO A 473 13.09 -0.76 -20.38
C PRO A 473 12.31 0.33 -19.66
N GLY A 474 11.06 0.06 -19.30
CA GLY A 474 10.20 1.03 -18.66
C GLY A 474 8.72 0.69 -18.85
N VAL A 475 7.86 1.58 -18.36
CA VAL A 475 6.41 1.46 -18.44
C VAL A 475 5.90 2.06 -19.74
N TYR A 476 5.03 1.31 -20.43
CA TYR A 476 4.33 1.74 -21.63
C TYR A 476 2.83 1.59 -21.44
N PHE A 477 2.07 2.54 -21.98
CA PHE A 477 0.63 2.54 -21.93
C PHE A 477 0.07 2.15 -23.30
N VAL A 478 -0.90 1.26 -23.30
CA VAL A 478 -1.57 0.82 -24.53
C VAL A 478 -3.01 1.28 -24.49
N ARG A 479 -3.45 1.98 -25.53
CA ARG A 479 -4.80 2.53 -25.64
C ARG A 479 -5.42 2.17 -26.97
N TRP A 480 -6.65 1.64 -26.92
CA TRP A 480 -7.49 1.46 -28.08
C TRP A 480 -8.72 2.36 -27.98
N GLN A 481 -9.10 2.92 -29.11
CA GLN A 481 -10.29 3.76 -29.25
C GLN A 481 -10.95 3.57 -30.59
N GLN A 482 -12.28 3.39 -30.57
CA GLN A 482 -13.13 3.32 -31.75
C GLN A 482 -14.48 3.99 -31.42
N GLY A 483 -14.76 5.17 -31.98
CA GLY A 483 -15.93 5.96 -31.59
C GLY A 483 -15.93 6.26 -30.10
N THR A 484 -16.99 5.84 -29.39
CA THR A 484 -17.11 5.97 -27.94
C THR A 484 -16.50 4.79 -27.19
N ALA A 485 -16.23 3.66 -27.83
CA ALA A 485 -15.63 2.48 -27.21
C ALA A 485 -14.13 2.72 -26.96
N ARG A 486 -13.68 2.40 -25.75
CA ARG A 486 -12.28 2.59 -25.30
C ARG A 486 -11.82 1.39 -24.51
N ALA A 487 -10.53 1.07 -24.64
CA ALA A 487 -9.84 0.12 -23.79
C ALA A 487 -8.41 0.63 -23.50
N ALA A 488 -7.92 0.39 -22.32
CA ALA A 488 -6.58 0.81 -21.92
C ALA A 488 -5.90 -0.23 -21.05
N GLY A 489 -4.59 -0.28 -21.11
CA GLY A 489 -3.75 -1.17 -20.33
C GLY A 489 -2.30 -0.67 -20.27
N LYS A 490 -1.50 -1.34 -19.46
CA LYS A 490 -0.10 -1.01 -19.23
C LYS A 490 0.77 -2.26 -19.40
N VAL A 491 1.96 -2.08 -19.95
CA VAL A 491 2.98 -3.12 -20.03
C VAL A 491 4.30 -2.60 -19.49
N LEU A 492 4.98 -3.42 -18.71
CA LEU A 492 6.36 -3.20 -18.28
C LEU A 492 7.30 -3.94 -19.22
N ILE A 493 8.20 -3.20 -19.88
CA ILE A 493 9.28 -3.78 -20.67
C ILE A 493 10.53 -3.87 -19.79
N VAL A 494 11.08 -5.07 -19.70
CA VAL A 494 12.30 -5.35 -18.93
C VAL A 494 13.41 -5.88 -19.84
N LYS A 495 14.66 -5.79 -19.38
CA LYS A 495 15.83 -6.33 -20.10
C LYS A 495 15.88 -7.85 -20.08
#